data_53f28597e37df4f4042a18826ec780e4
#
_entry.id   53f28597e37df4f4042a18826ec780e4
#
_cell.length_a   1.000
_cell.length_b   1.000
_cell.length_c   1.000
_cell.angle_alpha   90.00
_cell.angle_beta   90.00
_cell.angle_gamma   90.00
#
_symmetry.space_group_name_H-M   'P 1'
#
loop_
_entity.id
_entity.type
_entity.pdbx_description
1 polymer ?
#
loop_
_entity_poly.entity_id
_entity_poly.type
_entity_poly.pdbx_seq_one_letter_code
_entity_poly.pdbx_strand_id
1 'polypeptide(L)'
;MIGRRTLLLLSTQLLVVPLTGSAPAGCENLEYRGGRLRWSKGSAAAAVGRSGVRADKREGDGATPAGSYPLISIFYRADRVEAPVSQLPAIPLTPKDAWVDDPADAYYNRLVTLPYPAGAEPMWREDELYDALVVIGYNTNPVIAGAGSAIFLHIASPDFTPTVGCVAVKKEVLLGLLPLLGPGSKIMITP
;
A
#
# COMPACT_ATOMS: atom_id res chain seq x y z
N MET A 1 -5.04 79.27 -18.50
CA MET A 1 -4.97 78.49 -17.25
C MET A 1 -5.31 77.02 -17.61
N ILE A 2 -4.29 76.18 -17.71
CA ILE A 2 -4.42 74.77 -18.12
C ILE A 2 -4.27 73.92 -16.86
N GLY A 3 -5.37 73.29 -16.41
CA GLY A 3 -5.39 72.43 -15.22
C GLY A 3 -4.74 71.07 -15.49
N ARG A 4 -3.70 70.72 -14.73
CA ARG A 4 -3.08 69.40 -14.73
C ARG A 4 -3.97 68.42 -13.94
N ARG A 5 -4.49 67.37 -14.62
CA ARG A 5 -5.13 66.24 -13.98
C ARG A 5 -4.02 65.24 -13.61
N THR A 6 -3.85 65.03 -12.29
CA THR A 6 -3.00 63.97 -11.74
C THR A 6 -3.73 62.65 -11.81
N LEU A 7 -3.21 61.70 -12.56
CA LEU A 7 -3.72 60.31 -12.65
C LEU A 7 -3.12 59.50 -11.51
N LEU A 8 -3.92 59.11 -10.54
CA LEU A 8 -3.53 58.14 -9.49
C LEU A 8 -3.59 56.72 -10.08
N LEU A 9 -2.43 56.10 -10.25
CA LEU A 9 -2.34 54.67 -10.54
C LEU A 9 -2.47 53.88 -9.24
N LEU A 10 -3.62 53.21 -9.03
CA LEU A 10 -3.76 52.22 -7.99
C LEU A 10 -3.08 50.92 -8.42
N SER A 11 -1.96 50.60 -7.78
CA SER A 11 -1.30 49.30 -7.94
C SER A 11 -2.03 48.25 -7.07
N THR A 12 -2.80 47.39 -7.70
CA THR A 12 -3.36 46.18 -7.05
C THR A 12 -2.25 45.16 -6.87
N GLN A 13 -1.72 45.04 -5.66
CA GLN A 13 -0.85 43.92 -5.29
C GLN A 13 -1.68 42.64 -5.17
N LEU A 14 -1.44 41.70 -6.07
CA LEU A 14 -1.99 40.37 -6.01
C LEU A 14 -1.30 39.62 -4.85
N LEU A 15 -2.03 39.40 -3.77
CA LEU A 15 -1.57 38.59 -2.63
C LEU A 15 -1.58 37.12 -3.08
N VAL A 16 -0.42 36.59 -3.42
CA VAL A 16 -0.24 35.14 -3.66
C VAL A 16 -0.20 34.46 -2.29
N VAL A 17 -1.34 33.90 -1.87
CA VAL A 17 -1.41 33.03 -0.72
C VAL A 17 -0.82 31.67 -1.13
N PRO A 18 0.27 31.18 -0.51
CA PRO A 18 0.74 29.83 -0.78
C PRO A 18 -0.32 28.85 -0.30
N LEU A 19 -0.86 28.04 -1.21
CA LEU A 19 -1.67 26.88 -0.90
C LEU A 19 -0.78 25.84 -0.22
N THR A 20 -0.59 25.94 1.09
CA THR A 20 -0.11 24.83 1.91
C THR A 20 -1.26 23.84 2.06
N GLY A 21 -1.47 23.05 1.04
CA GLY A 21 -2.43 21.95 1.09
C GLY A 21 -1.91 20.92 2.08
N SER A 22 -2.44 20.91 3.31
CA SER A 22 -2.39 19.71 4.15
C SER A 22 -2.99 18.58 3.35
N ALA A 23 -2.27 17.45 3.22
CA ALA A 23 -2.86 16.24 2.66
C ALA A 23 -4.18 15.96 3.40
N PRO A 24 -5.26 15.56 2.70
CA PRO A 24 -6.52 15.26 3.37
C PRO A 24 -6.27 14.21 4.44
N ALA A 25 -6.91 14.35 5.60
CA ALA A 25 -6.82 13.38 6.69
C ALA A 25 -7.15 11.99 6.12
N GLY A 26 -6.26 11.00 6.32
CA GLY A 26 -6.40 9.67 5.75
C GLY A 26 -5.72 9.48 4.38
N CYS A 27 -4.71 10.28 4.03
CA CYS A 27 -3.91 10.13 2.81
C CYS A 27 -2.40 10.07 3.15
N GLU A 28 -2.03 9.23 4.12
CA GLU A 28 -0.62 9.03 4.51
C GLU A 28 0.14 8.26 3.43
N ASN A 29 1.34 8.71 3.11
CA ASN A 29 2.25 7.99 2.24
C ASN A 29 3.31 7.25 3.06
N LEU A 30 3.64 6.04 2.60
CA LEU A 30 4.63 5.17 3.21
C LEU A 30 5.89 5.12 2.35
N GLU A 31 7.05 5.01 2.98
CA GLU A 31 8.33 4.80 2.30
C GLU A 31 9.06 3.61 2.94
N TYR A 32 9.31 2.57 2.15
CA TYR A 32 10.25 1.51 2.53
C TYR A 32 11.62 1.79 1.96
N ARG A 33 12.64 1.77 2.82
CA ARG A 33 14.05 1.84 2.44
C ARG A 33 14.94 1.24 3.52
N GLY A 34 15.89 0.39 3.11
CA GLY A 34 16.94 -0.13 3.97
C GLY A 34 16.43 -0.82 5.24
N GLY A 35 15.42 -1.71 5.13
CA GLY A 35 14.86 -2.46 6.26
C GLY A 35 13.90 -1.67 7.16
N ARG A 36 13.47 -0.49 6.74
CA ARG A 36 12.55 0.36 7.52
C ARG A 36 11.40 0.87 6.67
N LEU A 37 10.20 0.82 7.24
CA LEU A 37 9.03 1.54 6.77
C LEU A 37 8.93 2.88 7.50
N ARG A 38 8.73 3.98 6.76
CA ARG A 38 8.60 5.35 7.27
C ARG A 38 7.26 5.94 6.87
N TRP A 39 6.76 6.84 7.69
CA TRP A 39 5.58 7.67 7.44
C TRP A 39 5.78 9.02 8.13
N SER A 40 4.86 9.97 7.95
CA SER A 40 5.03 11.35 8.44
C SER A 40 5.33 11.46 9.94
N LYS A 41 4.79 10.54 10.75
CA LYS A 41 4.88 10.59 12.21
C LYS A 41 5.82 9.54 12.82
N GLY A 42 6.52 8.73 12.01
CA GLY A 42 7.39 7.73 12.56
C GLY A 42 8.04 6.78 11.57
N SER A 43 8.68 5.77 12.11
CA SER A 43 9.25 4.67 11.33
C SER A 43 9.35 3.40 12.15
N ALA A 44 9.32 2.25 11.49
CA ALA A 44 9.49 0.95 12.11
C ALA A 44 10.38 0.03 11.26
N ALA A 45 10.91 -1.03 11.87
CA ALA A 45 11.55 -2.11 11.14
C ALA A 45 10.54 -2.77 10.21
N ALA A 46 10.97 -3.16 9.01
CA ALA A 46 10.15 -3.84 8.04
C ALA A 46 10.98 -4.92 7.32
N ALA A 47 10.37 -6.09 7.11
CA ALA A 47 10.91 -7.15 6.28
C ALA A 47 10.36 -7.01 4.85
N VAL A 48 11.14 -7.51 3.89
CA VAL A 48 10.78 -7.59 2.47
C VAL A 48 11.14 -8.97 1.93
N GLY A 49 10.91 -9.18 0.65
CA GLY A 49 11.24 -10.42 -0.05
C GLY A 49 12.68 -10.88 0.19
N ARG A 50 12.87 -12.21 0.31
CA ARG A 50 14.19 -12.84 0.55
C ARG A 50 15.24 -12.48 -0.52
N SER A 51 14.81 -12.10 -1.71
CA SER A 51 15.68 -11.66 -2.80
C SER A 51 15.87 -10.13 -2.84
N GLY A 52 15.46 -9.41 -1.77
CA GLY A 52 15.58 -7.97 -1.66
C GLY A 52 14.54 -7.21 -2.49
N VAL A 53 14.83 -5.92 -2.72
CA VAL A 53 13.98 -5.04 -3.53
C VAL A 53 14.54 -4.96 -4.95
N ARG A 54 13.70 -5.19 -5.98
CA ARG A 54 14.12 -5.26 -7.38
C ARG A 54 13.17 -4.52 -8.32
N ALA A 55 13.72 -3.86 -9.33
CA ALA A 55 12.94 -3.20 -10.37
C ALA A 55 12.41 -4.19 -11.43
N ASP A 56 13.13 -5.29 -11.66
CA ASP A 56 12.81 -6.35 -12.62
C ASP A 56 12.07 -7.54 -11.99
N LYS A 57 11.12 -7.23 -11.09
CA LYS A 57 10.27 -8.21 -10.38
C LYS A 57 9.62 -9.20 -11.34
N ARG A 58 9.61 -10.49 -10.96
CA ARG A 58 8.92 -11.58 -11.65
C ARG A 58 8.19 -12.47 -10.66
N GLU A 59 7.21 -13.22 -11.16
CA GLU A 59 6.52 -14.24 -10.33
C GLU A 59 7.52 -15.28 -9.79
N GLY A 60 7.36 -15.62 -8.51
CA GLY A 60 8.19 -16.65 -7.85
C GLY A 60 9.64 -16.25 -7.53
N ASP A 61 10.11 -15.04 -7.87
CA ASP A 61 11.50 -14.59 -7.65
C ASP A 61 11.85 -14.28 -6.19
N GLY A 62 10.84 -14.20 -5.31
CA GLY A 62 11.01 -13.86 -3.89
C GLY A 62 11.45 -12.43 -3.64
N ALA A 63 11.36 -11.52 -4.64
CA ALA A 63 11.73 -10.12 -4.50
C ALA A 63 10.50 -9.23 -4.25
N THR A 64 10.71 -8.11 -3.56
CA THR A 64 9.73 -7.03 -3.44
C THR A 64 9.92 -6.04 -4.59
N PRO A 65 8.86 -5.61 -5.30
CA PRO A 65 9.00 -4.69 -6.42
C PRO A 65 9.44 -3.30 -5.96
N ALA A 66 10.48 -2.75 -6.60
CA ALA A 66 10.86 -1.35 -6.45
C ALA A 66 9.89 -0.44 -7.21
N GLY A 67 9.50 0.68 -6.62
CA GLY A 67 8.61 1.64 -7.27
C GLY A 67 7.65 2.33 -6.30
N SER A 68 6.69 3.06 -6.85
CA SER A 68 5.62 3.73 -6.10
C SER A 68 4.28 3.14 -6.48
N TYR A 69 3.56 2.62 -5.49
CA TYR A 69 2.32 1.88 -5.72
C TYR A 69 1.19 2.43 -4.84
N PRO A 70 -0.05 2.51 -5.35
CA PRO A 70 -1.20 2.86 -4.54
C PRO A 70 -1.48 1.77 -3.49
N LEU A 71 -2.03 2.18 -2.35
CA LEU A 71 -2.64 1.28 -1.38
C LEU A 71 -4.14 1.20 -1.72
N ILE A 72 -4.66 -0.02 -1.91
CA ILE A 72 -5.96 -0.22 -2.57
C ILE A 72 -7.06 -0.53 -1.56
N SER A 73 -6.84 -1.55 -0.73
CA SER A 73 -7.84 -2.08 0.20
C SER A 73 -7.16 -2.80 1.36
N ILE A 74 -7.92 -3.00 2.42
CA ILE A 74 -7.52 -3.74 3.60
C ILE A 74 -8.31 -5.05 3.63
N PHE A 75 -7.64 -6.18 3.88
CA PHE A 75 -8.28 -7.42 4.27
C PHE A 75 -7.94 -7.74 5.72
N TYR A 76 -8.89 -8.31 6.47
CA TYR A 76 -8.67 -8.60 7.88
C TYR A 76 -9.46 -9.82 8.37
N ARG A 77 -8.95 -10.50 9.40
CA ARG A 77 -9.55 -11.62 10.11
C ARG A 77 -10.49 -11.07 11.19
N ALA A 78 -11.78 -10.99 10.87
CA ALA A 78 -12.79 -10.45 11.81
C ALA A 78 -12.96 -11.27 13.11
N ASP A 79 -12.44 -12.50 13.13
CA ASP A 79 -12.37 -13.36 14.31
C ASP A 79 -11.14 -13.10 15.19
N ARG A 80 -10.16 -12.29 14.73
CA ARG A 80 -8.88 -12.02 15.42
C ARG A 80 -8.59 -10.54 15.64
N VAL A 81 -9.12 -9.66 14.80
CA VAL A 81 -8.94 -8.20 14.90
C VAL A 81 -10.26 -7.49 14.68
N GLU A 82 -10.45 -6.38 15.37
CA GLU A 82 -11.59 -5.50 15.14
C GLU A 82 -11.58 -4.92 13.73
N ALA A 83 -12.76 -4.58 13.20
CA ALA A 83 -12.88 -3.96 11.89
C ALA A 83 -12.01 -2.69 11.83
N PRO A 84 -11.04 -2.61 10.90
CA PRO A 84 -10.15 -1.46 10.81
C PRO A 84 -10.91 -0.17 10.51
N VAL A 85 -10.64 0.87 11.30
CA VAL A 85 -11.05 2.23 10.95
C VAL A 85 -10.07 2.75 9.91
N SER A 86 -10.52 2.99 8.69
CA SER A 86 -9.70 3.50 7.57
C SER A 86 -10.60 4.13 6.52
N GLN A 87 -10.04 4.99 5.66
CA GLN A 87 -10.73 5.46 4.46
C GLN A 87 -10.52 4.51 3.26
N LEU A 88 -9.62 3.54 3.35
CA LEU A 88 -9.55 2.44 2.40
C LEU A 88 -10.69 1.45 2.68
N PRO A 89 -11.23 0.78 1.64
CA PRO A 89 -12.17 -0.32 1.83
C PRO A 89 -11.56 -1.39 2.74
N ALA A 90 -12.24 -1.73 3.84
CA ALA A 90 -11.86 -2.80 4.75
C ALA A 90 -12.82 -3.99 4.57
N ILE A 91 -12.27 -5.13 4.19
CA ILE A 91 -13.01 -6.33 3.77
C ILE A 91 -12.66 -7.48 4.72
N PRO A 92 -13.62 -8.07 5.43
CA PRO A 92 -13.36 -9.23 6.26
C PRO A 92 -13.01 -10.44 5.39
N LEU A 93 -11.93 -11.14 5.74
CA LEU A 93 -11.55 -12.41 5.12
C LEU A 93 -12.51 -13.54 5.52
N THR A 94 -12.67 -14.46 4.61
CA THR A 94 -13.36 -15.73 4.83
C THR A 94 -12.43 -16.92 4.60
N PRO A 95 -12.73 -18.12 5.13
CA PRO A 95 -11.91 -19.33 4.88
C PRO A 95 -11.79 -19.73 3.40
N LYS A 96 -12.60 -19.11 2.54
CA LYS A 96 -12.61 -19.41 1.09
C LYS A 96 -11.86 -18.38 0.25
N ASP A 97 -11.30 -17.35 0.84
CA ASP A 97 -10.59 -16.32 0.09
C ASP A 97 -9.18 -16.78 -0.25
N ALA A 98 -8.82 -16.63 -1.54
CA ALA A 98 -7.49 -16.93 -2.05
C ALA A 98 -7.10 -15.92 -3.12
N TRP A 99 -5.80 -15.74 -3.34
CA TRP A 99 -5.25 -14.83 -4.35
C TRP A 99 -4.52 -15.61 -5.42
N VAL A 100 -4.93 -15.45 -6.69
CA VAL A 100 -4.37 -16.24 -7.80
C VAL A 100 -2.95 -15.80 -8.10
N ASP A 101 -2.02 -16.76 -8.05
CA ASP A 101 -0.59 -16.61 -8.32
C ASP A 101 -0.10 -17.42 -9.54
N ASP A 102 -1.02 -18.10 -10.24
CA ASP A 102 -0.72 -18.79 -11.49
C ASP A 102 -0.73 -17.80 -12.67
N PRO A 103 0.42 -17.51 -13.30
CA PRO A 103 0.50 -16.57 -14.42
C PRO A 103 -0.28 -16.98 -15.67
N ALA A 104 -0.66 -18.27 -15.80
CA ALA A 104 -1.45 -18.76 -16.93
C ALA A 104 -2.95 -18.56 -16.75
N ASP A 105 -3.40 -18.21 -15.54
CA ASP A 105 -4.81 -18.03 -15.23
C ASP A 105 -5.34 -16.64 -15.61
N ALA A 106 -6.56 -16.57 -16.09
CA ALA A 106 -7.23 -15.30 -16.48
C ALA A 106 -7.47 -14.37 -15.27
N TYR A 107 -7.53 -14.91 -14.05
CA TYR A 107 -7.68 -14.16 -12.80
C TYR A 107 -6.34 -13.96 -12.08
N TYR A 108 -5.23 -14.13 -12.77
CA TYR A 108 -3.90 -13.86 -12.20
C TYR A 108 -3.86 -12.52 -11.48
N ASN A 109 -3.25 -12.52 -10.28
CA ASN A 109 -3.16 -11.37 -9.36
C ASN A 109 -4.53 -10.79 -8.94
N ARG A 110 -5.52 -11.66 -8.73
CA ARG A 110 -6.86 -11.28 -8.25
C ARG A 110 -7.34 -12.20 -7.13
N LEU A 111 -8.26 -11.66 -6.33
CA LEU A 111 -8.99 -12.43 -5.32
C LEU A 111 -9.97 -13.38 -5.98
N VAL A 112 -10.03 -14.63 -5.49
CA VAL A 112 -10.97 -15.67 -5.91
C VAL A 112 -11.53 -16.40 -4.70
N THR A 113 -12.54 -17.25 -4.93
CA THR A 113 -13.18 -18.06 -3.89
C THR A 113 -12.84 -19.54 -4.08
N LEU A 114 -12.35 -20.19 -3.03
CA LEU A 114 -12.05 -21.63 -3.02
C LEU A 114 -13.33 -22.48 -2.95
N PRO A 115 -13.34 -23.70 -3.57
CA PRO A 115 -12.23 -24.28 -4.34
C PRO A 115 -12.03 -23.58 -5.67
N TYR A 116 -10.78 -23.36 -6.08
CA TYR A 116 -10.39 -22.71 -7.32
C TYR A 116 -9.50 -23.66 -8.16
N PRO A 117 -9.66 -23.74 -9.50
CA PRO A 117 -9.00 -24.76 -10.31
C PRO A 117 -7.53 -24.49 -10.62
N ALA A 118 -7.04 -23.26 -10.43
CA ALA A 118 -5.63 -22.88 -10.65
C ALA A 118 -4.91 -22.63 -9.32
N GLY A 119 -3.59 -22.39 -9.39
CA GLY A 119 -2.77 -21.99 -8.25
C GLY A 119 -3.29 -20.70 -7.63
N ALA A 120 -3.55 -20.73 -6.32
CA ALA A 120 -4.00 -19.56 -5.57
C ALA A 120 -3.53 -19.67 -4.12
N GLU A 121 -2.95 -18.59 -3.60
CA GLU A 121 -2.53 -18.47 -2.21
C GLU A 121 -3.73 -18.32 -1.29
N PRO A 122 -3.99 -19.25 -0.33
CA PRO A 122 -5.04 -19.09 0.68
C PRO A 122 -4.76 -17.87 1.56
N MET A 123 -5.76 -16.97 1.69
CA MET A 123 -5.61 -15.78 2.53
C MET A 123 -6.03 -16.01 3.99
N TRP A 124 -6.78 -17.08 4.27
CA TRP A 124 -7.14 -17.48 5.61
C TRP A 124 -6.06 -18.39 6.21
N ARG A 125 -5.13 -17.78 6.95
CA ARG A 125 -3.95 -18.47 7.48
C ARG A 125 -4.15 -18.87 8.94
N GLU A 126 -3.43 -19.93 9.37
CA GLU A 126 -3.36 -20.34 10.77
C GLU A 126 -2.44 -19.43 11.59
N ASP A 127 -1.37 -18.89 10.97
CA ASP A 127 -0.52 -17.88 11.58
C ASP A 127 -1.18 -16.48 11.58
N GLU A 128 -0.53 -15.49 12.21
CA GLU A 128 -1.07 -14.13 12.33
C GLU A 128 -0.70 -13.21 11.15
N LEU A 129 0.05 -13.72 10.15
CA LEU A 129 0.63 -12.86 9.11
C LEU A 129 -0.44 -12.10 8.32
N TYR A 130 -1.62 -12.69 8.11
CA TYR A 130 -2.74 -12.10 7.40
C TYR A 130 -3.93 -11.77 8.31
N ASP A 131 -3.71 -11.62 9.63
CA ASP A 131 -4.76 -11.10 10.52
C ASP A 131 -5.24 -9.71 10.07
N ALA A 132 -4.32 -8.92 9.50
CA ALA A 132 -4.62 -7.72 8.73
C ALA A 132 -3.57 -7.56 7.64
N LEU A 133 -3.99 -7.09 6.47
CA LEU A 133 -3.08 -6.75 5.37
C LEU A 133 -3.65 -5.61 4.52
N VAL A 134 -2.76 -4.89 3.83
CA VAL A 134 -3.11 -3.85 2.85
C VAL A 134 -2.63 -4.30 1.48
N VAL A 135 -3.49 -4.28 0.48
CA VAL A 135 -3.14 -4.59 -0.90
C VAL A 135 -2.31 -3.45 -1.48
N ILE A 136 -1.08 -3.75 -1.86
CA ILE A 136 -0.21 -2.87 -2.62
C ILE A 136 -0.55 -3.03 -4.10
N GLY A 137 -0.89 -1.93 -4.78
CA GLY A 137 -1.35 -1.92 -6.16
C GLY A 137 -0.26 -2.18 -7.20
N TYR A 138 0.61 -3.17 -6.92
CA TYR A 138 1.58 -3.66 -7.88
C TYR A 138 0.93 -4.62 -8.86
N ASN A 139 1.20 -4.44 -10.15
CA ASN A 139 0.69 -5.29 -11.24
C ASN A 139 -0.84 -5.51 -11.20
N THR A 140 -1.61 -4.47 -10.87
CA THR A 140 -3.06 -4.57 -10.73
C THR A 140 -3.84 -3.93 -11.88
N ASN A 141 -3.24 -2.95 -12.59
CA ASN A 141 -3.90 -2.25 -13.69
C ASN A 141 -2.88 -1.61 -14.67
N PRO A 142 -2.63 -2.21 -15.86
CA PRO A 142 -3.09 -3.55 -16.24
C PRO A 142 -2.34 -4.66 -15.50
N VAL A 143 -2.94 -5.84 -15.40
CA VAL A 143 -2.27 -7.04 -14.93
C VAL A 143 -1.43 -7.61 -16.07
N ILE A 144 -0.15 -7.88 -15.79
CA ILE A 144 0.81 -8.47 -16.73
C ILE A 144 1.18 -9.86 -16.20
N ALA A 145 0.90 -10.90 -16.96
CA ALA A 145 1.21 -12.28 -16.61
C ALA A 145 2.70 -12.47 -16.30
N GLY A 146 3.00 -13.11 -15.18
CA GLY A 146 4.37 -13.40 -14.75
C GLY A 146 5.17 -12.21 -14.18
N ALA A 147 4.59 -11.00 -14.13
CA ALA A 147 5.27 -9.85 -13.54
C ALA A 147 5.30 -9.87 -12.00
N GLY A 148 4.56 -10.75 -11.37
CA GLY A 148 4.44 -10.89 -9.92
C GLY A 148 3.01 -10.61 -9.44
N SER A 149 2.60 -11.29 -8.38
CA SER A 149 1.27 -11.23 -7.77
C SER A 149 1.35 -11.13 -6.25
N ALA A 150 0.20 -10.94 -5.58
CA ALA A 150 0.03 -11.03 -4.14
C ALA A 150 1.04 -10.18 -3.36
N ILE A 151 1.23 -8.92 -3.75
CA ILE A 151 2.12 -7.99 -3.05
C ILE A 151 1.30 -7.20 -2.03
N PHE A 152 1.55 -7.48 -0.74
CA PHE A 152 0.82 -6.91 0.39
C PHE A 152 1.76 -6.19 1.37
N LEU A 153 1.21 -5.27 2.16
CA LEU A 153 1.79 -4.84 3.43
C LEU A 153 1.05 -5.61 4.53
N HIS A 154 1.75 -6.51 5.25
CA HIS A 154 1.15 -7.42 6.22
C HIS A 154 1.92 -7.50 7.54
N ILE A 155 1.48 -8.33 8.48
CA ILE A 155 2.11 -8.52 9.78
C ILE A 155 3.38 -9.37 9.59
N ALA A 156 4.50 -8.92 10.16
CA ALA A 156 5.75 -9.66 10.15
C ALA A 156 5.69 -10.88 11.09
N SER A 157 6.44 -11.93 10.74
CA SER A 157 6.74 -12.99 11.71
C SER A 157 7.50 -12.42 12.92
N PRO A 158 7.46 -13.07 14.08
CA PRO A 158 8.19 -12.61 15.27
C PRO A 158 9.68 -12.33 15.03
N ASP A 159 10.30 -13.14 14.19
CA ASP A 159 11.73 -13.07 13.86
C ASP A 159 12.03 -12.15 12.66
N PHE A 160 11.03 -11.47 12.10
CA PHE A 160 11.18 -10.70 10.85
C PHE A 160 11.78 -11.51 9.70
N THR A 161 11.42 -12.79 9.60
CA THR A 161 11.83 -13.64 8.48
C THR A 161 11.48 -12.95 7.15
N PRO A 162 12.41 -12.92 6.17
CA PRO A 162 12.13 -12.34 4.87
C PRO A 162 10.90 -12.96 4.21
N THR A 163 10.11 -12.13 3.53
CA THR A 163 8.88 -12.55 2.83
C THR A 163 9.19 -13.19 1.46
N VAL A 164 8.14 -13.52 0.72
CA VAL A 164 8.26 -13.99 -0.68
C VAL A 164 8.06 -12.85 -1.69
N GLY A 165 7.90 -11.60 -1.20
CA GLY A 165 7.74 -10.41 -2.05
C GLY A 165 6.98 -9.26 -1.37
N CYS A 166 6.23 -9.56 -0.32
CA CYS A 166 5.48 -8.58 0.45
C CYS A 166 6.39 -7.67 1.31
N VAL A 167 5.82 -6.60 1.83
CA VAL A 167 6.41 -5.79 2.90
C VAL A 167 5.73 -6.19 4.21
N ALA A 168 6.50 -6.45 5.27
CA ALA A 168 5.94 -6.88 6.54
C ALA A 168 6.46 -6.03 7.71
N VAL A 169 5.55 -5.66 8.63
CA VAL A 169 5.84 -4.86 9.83
C VAL A 169 5.18 -5.49 11.05
N LYS A 170 5.58 -5.07 12.25
CA LYS A 170 4.90 -5.54 13.48
C LYS A 170 3.40 -5.26 13.44
N LYS A 171 2.60 -6.11 14.09
CA LYS A 171 1.13 -6.02 14.17
C LYS A 171 0.65 -4.64 14.64
N GLU A 172 1.24 -4.13 15.72
CA GLU A 172 0.88 -2.83 16.31
C GLU A 172 1.17 -1.67 15.34
N VAL A 173 2.27 -1.79 14.57
CA VAL A 173 2.63 -0.80 13.56
C VAL A 173 1.60 -0.81 12.43
N LEU A 174 1.29 -1.98 11.89
CA LEU A 174 0.30 -2.10 10.82
C LEU A 174 -1.05 -1.54 11.27
N LEU A 175 -1.59 -2.02 12.40
CA LEU A 175 -2.88 -1.58 12.90
C LEU A 175 -2.91 -0.07 13.19
N GLY A 176 -1.80 0.51 13.70
CA GLY A 176 -1.66 1.95 13.91
C GLY A 176 -1.58 2.78 12.61
N LEU A 177 -1.20 2.17 11.48
CA LEU A 177 -1.16 2.82 10.18
C LEU A 177 -2.53 2.86 9.49
N LEU A 178 -3.38 1.81 9.68
CA LEU A 178 -4.64 1.69 8.95
C LEU A 178 -5.55 2.93 9.02
N PRO A 179 -5.70 3.62 10.19
CA PRO A 179 -6.51 4.84 10.28
C PRO A 179 -5.94 6.04 9.49
N LEU A 180 -4.67 5.99 9.13
CA LEU A 180 -3.97 7.05 8.39
C LEU A 180 -4.08 6.88 6.87
N LEU A 181 -4.48 5.68 6.41
CA LEU A 181 -4.56 5.34 5.00
C LEU A 181 -5.91 5.68 4.40
N GLY A 182 -5.88 6.12 3.14
CA GLY A 182 -7.10 6.45 2.39
C GLY A 182 -6.85 6.55 0.88
N PRO A 183 -7.87 6.93 0.11
CA PRO A 183 -7.75 7.13 -1.33
C PRO A 183 -6.61 8.08 -1.66
N GLY A 184 -5.66 7.63 -2.48
CA GLY A 184 -4.44 8.38 -2.82
C GLY A 184 -3.21 8.05 -1.99
N SER A 185 -3.34 7.30 -0.88
CA SER A 185 -2.18 6.77 -0.14
C SER A 185 -1.34 5.85 -1.03
N LYS A 186 -0.03 6.01 -0.94
CA LYS A 186 0.95 5.22 -1.72
C LYS A 186 2.04 4.68 -0.81
N ILE A 187 2.67 3.61 -1.26
CA ILE A 187 3.94 3.14 -0.72
C ILE A 187 5.03 3.30 -1.78
N MET A 188 6.12 3.98 -1.41
CA MET A 188 7.37 4.02 -2.17
C MET A 188 8.29 2.94 -1.65
N ILE A 189 8.77 2.06 -2.52
CA ILE A 189 9.68 0.96 -2.17
C ILE A 189 10.99 1.15 -2.90
N THR A 190 12.07 1.34 -2.14
CA THR A 190 13.43 1.50 -2.67
C THR A 190 14.39 0.52 -1.99
N PRO A 191 15.46 0.08 -2.67
CA PRO A 191 16.52 -0.74 -2.08
C PRO A 191 17.16 -0.15 -0.82
#